data_5d52a4032bd58f7995ff72e3f8b859ee
#
_entry.id   5d52a4032bd58f7995ff72e3f8b859ee
#
_cell.length_a   1.000
_cell.length_b   1.000
_cell.length_c   1.000
_cell.angle_alpha   90.00
_cell.angle_beta   90.00
_cell.angle_gamma   90.00
#
_symmetry.space_group_name_H-M   'P 1'
#
loop_
_entity.id
_entity.type
_entity.pdbx_description
1 polymer ?
#
loop_
_entity_poly.entity_id
_entity_poly.type
_entity_poly.pdbx_seq_one_letter_code
_entity_poly.pdbx_strand_id
1 'polypeptide(L)'
;MQASENLITERGALPYGVRLFYSPYPLFQGSAKIIGFLLTEYIKTGYYTIIIHGGDTMTVFDFDNTIYDGESGFDFFLYYLKKYPKEVAKYTPKFAEAFFKYKTGKLTISEVINDYGYILKECCAKFDNIEEEISIFWDEHENKIKSFYDKIRKDDDVILSACPTVILKEICRRVGIKNFIGTEVDIETGDIHGICYREGKIKMFKDIYGDIEIDEFYTDSINDKPFMDIARDVYFVTGDRIEKLKYNGVYLRELK
;
A
#
# COMPACT_ATOMS: atom_id res chain seq x y z
N MET A 1 16.99 -29.62 6.89
CA MET A 1 16.16 -30.03 8.04
C MET A 1 14.82 -29.31 7.87
N GLN A 2 13.79 -30.07 7.64
CA GLN A 2 12.42 -29.64 7.34
C GLN A 2 11.85 -28.87 8.54
N ALA A 3 11.43 -27.63 8.33
CA ALA A 3 10.57 -26.93 9.25
C ALA A 3 9.12 -27.21 8.82
N SER A 4 8.45 -27.89 9.70
CA SER A 4 7.13 -28.48 9.61
C SER A 4 6.04 -27.42 9.40
N GLU A 5 5.28 -27.62 8.32
CA GLU A 5 3.89 -27.22 8.22
C GLU A 5 3.10 -27.82 9.39
N ASN A 6 2.65 -27.01 10.29
CA ASN A 6 1.57 -27.37 11.19
C ASN A 6 0.31 -26.62 10.78
N LEU A 7 -0.44 -27.27 9.93
CA LEU A 7 -1.88 -27.02 9.76
C LEU A 7 -2.55 -27.06 11.14
N ILE A 8 -3.16 -25.95 11.52
CA ILE A 8 -4.23 -25.99 12.52
C ILE A 8 -5.49 -26.41 11.79
N THR A 9 -5.69 -27.71 11.68
CA THR A 9 -6.98 -28.29 11.36
C THR A 9 -7.71 -28.58 12.67
N GLU A 10 -8.98 -28.13 12.67
CA GLU A 10 -10.09 -28.53 13.55
C GLU A 10 -10.25 -27.84 14.89
N ARG A 11 -11.27 -27.05 14.97
CA ARG A 11 -12.51 -27.03 15.74
C ARG A 11 -12.95 -25.63 16.13
N GLY A 12 -14.01 -25.22 15.52
CA GLY A 12 -14.77 -24.04 15.87
C GLY A 12 -14.94 -23.12 14.67
N ALA A 13 -16.06 -23.29 13.95
CA ALA A 13 -16.46 -22.32 12.94
C ALA A 13 -16.64 -20.97 13.64
N LEU A 14 -15.72 -20.03 13.37
CA LEU A 14 -15.91 -18.64 13.73
C LEU A 14 -17.06 -18.08 12.89
N PRO A 15 -17.83 -17.12 13.43
CA PRO A 15 -18.90 -16.50 12.66
C PRO A 15 -18.38 -15.94 11.34
N TYR A 16 -19.24 -15.94 10.33
CA TYR A 16 -18.94 -15.49 8.97
C TYR A 16 -18.07 -14.22 8.96
N GLY A 17 -16.96 -14.25 8.19
CA GLY A 17 -16.12 -13.10 7.92
C GLY A 17 -14.90 -12.88 8.84
N VAL A 18 -14.64 -13.75 9.81
CA VAL A 18 -13.46 -13.61 10.69
C VAL A 18 -12.36 -14.60 10.26
N ARG A 19 -11.19 -14.07 9.91
CA ARG A 19 -9.96 -14.86 9.68
C ARG A 19 -8.86 -14.35 10.59
N LEU A 20 -8.08 -15.27 11.18
CA LEU A 20 -6.90 -14.94 11.98
C LEU A 20 -5.65 -15.18 11.12
N PHE A 21 -4.81 -14.17 11.02
CA PHE A 21 -3.52 -14.28 10.35
C PHE A 21 -2.41 -14.01 11.36
N TYR A 22 -1.35 -14.80 11.30
CA TYR A 22 -0.13 -14.54 12.05
C TYR A 22 0.70 -13.47 11.31
N SER A 23 0.99 -12.35 11.98
CA SER A 23 1.94 -11.36 11.49
C SER A 23 3.10 -11.28 12.48
N PRO A 24 4.35 -11.41 12.04
CA PRO A 24 5.50 -11.22 12.91
C PRO A 24 5.73 -9.76 13.31
N TYR A 25 4.98 -8.83 12.72
CA TYR A 25 5.08 -7.38 13.00
C TYR A 25 3.81 -6.88 13.69
N PRO A 26 3.92 -6.02 14.73
CA PRO A 26 2.76 -5.44 15.40
C PRO A 26 2.11 -4.38 14.50
N LEU A 27 1.18 -4.78 13.64
CA LEU A 27 0.49 -3.85 12.75
C LEU A 27 -0.61 -3.02 13.44
N PHE A 28 -1.10 -3.38 14.63
CA PHE A 28 -2.07 -2.53 15.34
C PHE A 28 -2.24 -2.87 16.83
N GLN A 29 -2.15 -1.85 17.68
CA GLN A 29 -2.79 -1.80 19.00
C GLN A 29 -4.11 -1.04 18.86
N GLY A 30 -5.15 -1.70 18.44
CA GLY A 30 -6.51 -1.14 18.35
C GLY A 30 -7.48 -1.93 19.22
N SER A 31 -8.24 -1.23 20.06
CA SER A 31 -9.16 -1.76 21.08
C SER A 31 -10.28 -2.61 20.47
N ALA A 32 -10.12 -3.92 20.51
CA ALA A 32 -11.18 -4.90 20.24
C ALA A 32 -12.16 -4.94 21.41
N LYS A 33 -13.09 -4.01 21.46
CA LYS A 33 -14.16 -3.97 22.50
C LYS A 33 -15.44 -4.75 22.18
N ILE A 34 -15.56 -5.37 21.01
CA ILE A 34 -16.83 -5.94 20.51
C ILE A 34 -16.88 -7.47 20.48
N ILE A 35 -15.77 -8.19 20.62
CA ILE A 35 -15.79 -9.68 20.68
C ILE A 35 -15.18 -10.12 22.01
N GLY A 36 -15.81 -9.71 23.08
CA GLY A 36 -15.22 -9.67 24.41
C GLY A 36 -15.29 -10.94 25.23
N PHE A 37 -15.42 -12.14 24.75
CA PHE A 37 -15.37 -13.29 25.68
C PHE A 37 -14.75 -14.60 25.17
N LEU A 38 -14.55 -14.78 23.87
CA LEU A 38 -13.99 -16.03 23.33
C LEU A 38 -12.56 -15.91 22.79
N LEU A 39 -12.00 -14.72 22.70
CA LEU A 39 -10.66 -14.47 22.16
C LEU A 39 -9.56 -14.30 23.23
N THR A 40 -9.91 -14.15 24.49
CA THR A 40 -8.97 -13.88 25.58
C THR A 40 -8.04 -15.06 25.92
N GLU A 41 -8.40 -16.27 25.60
CA GLU A 41 -7.53 -17.45 25.83
C GLU A 41 -6.55 -17.75 24.69
N TYR A 42 -6.81 -17.25 23.48
CA TYR A 42 -5.97 -17.51 22.28
C TYR A 42 -4.83 -16.50 22.05
N ILE A 43 -4.86 -15.36 22.73
CA ILE A 43 -3.91 -14.24 22.49
C ILE A 43 -2.60 -14.38 23.30
N LYS A 44 -2.38 -15.45 24.03
CA LYS A 44 -1.23 -15.55 24.95
C LYS A 44 0.14 -15.79 24.31
N THR A 45 0.26 -16.05 23.01
CA THR A 45 1.54 -16.48 22.40
C THR A 45 1.89 -15.91 21.03
N GLY A 46 1.22 -14.89 20.52
CA GLY A 46 1.59 -14.33 19.20
C GLY A 46 0.82 -13.06 18.83
N TYR A 47 1.38 -12.29 17.92
CA TYR A 47 0.71 -11.12 17.35
C TYR A 47 -0.26 -11.60 16.26
N TYR A 48 -1.56 -11.40 16.44
CA TYR A 48 -2.58 -11.73 15.45
C TYR A 48 -3.26 -10.45 14.99
N THR A 49 -3.39 -10.30 13.69
CA THR A 49 -4.25 -9.26 13.09
C THR A 49 -5.62 -9.88 12.84
N ILE A 50 -6.65 -9.33 13.47
CA ILE A 50 -8.04 -9.70 13.20
C ILE A 50 -8.56 -8.74 12.14
N ILE A 51 -8.78 -9.24 10.94
CA ILE A 51 -9.41 -8.49 9.87
C ILE A 51 -10.90 -8.85 9.90
N ILE A 52 -11.73 -7.89 10.28
CA ILE A 52 -13.18 -8.03 10.28
C ILE A 52 -13.70 -7.27 9.06
N HIS A 53 -14.16 -8.00 8.06
CA HIS A 53 -14.93 -7.39 6.98
C HIS A 53 -16.37 -7.20 7.43
N GLY A 54 -16.79 -5.94 7.54
CA GLY A 54 -18.13 -5.56 7.98
C GLY A 54 -19.20 -5.57 6.88
N GLY A 55 -18.84 -5.92 5.63
CA GLY A 55 -19.73 -5.88 4.49
C GLY A 55 -19.38 -6.94 3.44
N ASP A 56 -20.33 -7.24 2.58
CA ASP A 56 -20.16 -8.18 1.46
C ASP A 56 -19.32 -7.61 0.31
N THR A 57 -18.81 -6.37 0.41
CA THR A 57 -18.13 -5.67 -0.67
C THR A 57 -16.81 -5.08 -0.22
N MET A 58 -15.72 -5.36 -0.96
CA MET A 58 -14.40 -4.80 -0.73
C MET A 58 -14.06 -3.76 -1.79
N THR A 59 -13.74 -2.55 -1.35
CA THR A 59 -13.25 -1.48 -2.23
C THR A 59 -11.76 -1.27 -2.00
N VAL A 60 -11.00 -1.29 -3.10
CA VAL A 60 -9.55 -1.11 -3.09
C VAL A 60 -9.19 0.12 -3.93
N PHE A 61 -8.26 0.91 -3.46
CA PHE A 61 -7.77 2.10 -4.16
C PHE A 61 -6.25 2.01 -4.34
N ASP A 62 -5.78 2.34 -5.53
CA ASP A 62 -4.41 2.80 -5.70
C ASP A 62 -4.27 4.19 -5.07
N PHE A 63 -3.03 4.64 -4.80
CA PHE A 63 -2.80 5.88 -4.07
C PHE A 63 -2.30 7.01 -4.96
N ASP A 64 -1.11 6.86 -5.54
CA ASP A 64 -0.44 7.91 -6.32
C ASP A 64 -1.22 8.20 -7.62
N ASN A 65 -1.47 9.49 -7.91
CA ASN A 65 -2.34 9.98 -8.98
C ASN A 65 -3.80 9.49 -8.93
N THR A 66 -4.14 8.55 -8.06
CA THR A 66 -5.50 8.07 -7.81
C THR A 66 -6.16 8.88 -6.70
N ILE A 67 -5.77 8.69 -5.44
CA ILE A 67 -6.24 9.45 -4.26
C ILE A 67 -5.39 10.70 -4.04
N TYR A 68 -4.09 10.59 -4.18
CA TYR A 68 -3.12 11.67 -4.05
C TYR A 68 -2.81 12.27 -5.43
N ASP A 69 -2.81 13.60 -5.55
CA ASP A 69 -2.48 14.31 -6.78
C ASP A 69 -0.96 14.47 -6.92
N GLY A 70 -0.31 13.42 -7.38
CA GLY A 70 1.14 13.34 -7.54
C GLY A 70 1.70 11.95 -7.31
N GLU A 71 3.02 11.87 -7.27
CA GLU A 71 3.81 10.67 -6.95
C GLU A 71 4.43 10.86 -5.57
N SER A 72 3.82 10.31 -4.54
CA SER A 72 4.19 10.59 -3.13
C SER A 72 5.66 10.26 -2.81
N GLY A 73 6.18 9.16 -3.34
CA GLY A 73 7.59 8.80 -3.17
C GLY A 73 8.54 9.79 -3.86
N PHE A 74 8.16 10.31 -5.04
CA PHE A 74 8.94 11.33 -5.74
C PHE A 74 8.84 12.70 -5.05
N ASP A 75 7.65 13.09 -4.61
CA ASP A 75 7.44 14.33 -3.87
C ASP A 75 8.22 14.32 -2.55
N PHE A 76 8.28 13.17 -1.86
CA PHE A 76 9.10 13.00 -0.66
C PHE A 76 10.61 13.16 -0.98
N PHE A 77 11.08 12.59 -2.09
CA PHE A 77 12.45 12.79 -2.51
C PHE A 77 12.77 14.27 -2.79
N LEU A 78 11.87 15.00 -3.47
CA LEU A 78 12.05 16.44 -3.74
C LEU A 78 12.02 17.27 -2.46
N TYR A 79 11.13 16.96 -1.52
CA TYR A 79 11.11 17.57 -0.20
C TYR A 79 12.46 17.39 0.50
N TYR A 80 12.98 16.15 0.50
CA TYR A 80 14.23 15.83 1.16
C TYR A 80 15.43 16.48 0.48
N LEU A 81 15.43 16.55 -0.86
CA LEU A 81 16.44 17.27 -1.63
C LEU A 81 16.46 18.77 -1.29
N LYS A 82 15.30 19.39 -1.15
CA LYS A 82 15.16 20.81 -0.78
C LYS A 82 15.68 21.07 0.63
N LYS A 83 15.41 20.16 1.56
CA LYS A 83 15.79 20.30 2.97
C LYS A 83 17.28 19.99 3.21
N TYR A 84 17.81 18.99 2.52
CA TYR A 84 19.18 18.48 2.69
C TYR A 84 19.97 18.45 1.36
N PRO A 85 20.14 19.59 0.70
CA PRO A 85 20.70 19.62 -0.66
C PRO A 85 22.16 19.12 -0.73
N LYS A 86 22.95 19.33 0.31
CA LYS A 86 24.36 18.89 0.33
C LYS A 86 24.49 17.36 0.40
N GLU A 87 23.59 16.73 1.11
CA GLU A 87 23.56 15.29 1.34
C GLU A 87 22.97 14.52 0.15
N VAL A 88 21.97 15.12 -0.52
CA VAL A 88 21.14 14.43 -1.52
C VAL A 88 21.53 14.81 -2.96
N ALA A 89 22.12 16.00 -3.20
CA ALA A 89 22.41 16.49 -4.55
C ALA A 89 23.24 15.52 -5.41
N LYS A 90 24.15 14.77 -4.79
CA LYS A 90 24.97 13.77 -5.51
C LYS A 90 24.15 12.62 -6.14
N TYR A 91 22.94 12.33 -5.59
CA TYR A 91 22.05 11.28 -6.07
C TYR A 91 21.04 11.80 -7.08
N THR A 92 20.79 13.12 -7.12
CA THR A 92 19.76 13.74 -7.94
C THR A 92 19.84 13.35 -9.43
N PRO A 93 21.02 13.35 -10.10
CA PRO A 93 21.09 12.95 -11.51
C PRO A 93 20.65 11.51 -11.73
N LYS A 94 21.05 10.60 -10.85
CA LYS A 94 20.69 9.17 -10.94
C LYS A 94 19.23 8.93 -10.62
N PHE A 95 18.70 9.62 -9.63
CA PHE A 95 17.29 9.54 -9.28
C PHE A 95 16.41 10.07 -10.42
N ALA A 96 16.77 11.24 -11.00
CA ALA A 96 16.07 11.79 -12.16
C ALA A 96 16.14 10.84 -13.37
N GLU A 97 17.29 10.22 -13.62
CA GLU A 97 17.46 9.22 -14.68
C GLU A 97 16.55 8.01 -14.45
N ALA A 98 16.55 7.44 -13.23
CA ALA A 98 15.71 6.30 -12.85
C ALA A 98 14.23 6.63 -13.00
N PHE A 99 13.80 7.77 -12.46
CA PHE A 99 12.42 8.24 -12.53
C PHE A 99 11.96 8.44 -13.98
N PHE A 100 12.77 9.11 -14.82
CA PHE A 100 12.45 9.33 -16.23
C PHE A 100 12.36 8.02 -17.00
N LYS A 101 13.30 7.10 -16.80
CA LYS A 101 13.29 5.77 -17.45
C LYS A 101 12.08 4.95 -17.01
N TYR A 102 11.72 5.00 -15.73
CA TYR A 102 10.52 4.36 -15.21
C TYR A 102 9.24 4.95 -15.83
N LYS A 103 9.07 6.27 -15.81
CA LYS A 103 7.89 6.95 -16.38
C LYS A 103 7.74 6.74 -17.89
N THR A 104 8.84 6.56 -18.61
CA THR A 104 8.82 6.28 -20.07
C THR A 104 8.75 4.78 -20.38
N GLY A 105 8.59 3.92 -19.39
CA GLY A 105 8.50 2.47 -19.56
C GLY A 105 9.82 1.80 -20.00
N LYS A 106 10.95 2.52 -19.91
CA LYS A 106 12.28 1.99 -20.25
C LYS A 106 12.89 1.12 -19.15
N LEU A 107 12.40 1.27 -17.92
CA LEU A 107 12.73 0.42 -16.78
C LEU A 107 11.45 0.01 -16.07
N THR A 108 11.42 -1.23 -15.63
CA THR A 108 10.42 -1.73 -14.68
C THR A 108 10.80 -1.26 -13.27
N ILE A 109 9.84 -1.30 -12.34
CA ILE A 109 10.13 -0.98 -10.94
C ILE A 109 11.19 -1.91 -10.34
N SER A 110 11.19 -3.20 -10.73
CA SER A 110 12.20 -4.17 -10.27
C SER A 110 13.60 -3.78 -10.73
N GLU A 111 13.76 -3.34 -11.99
CA GLU A 111 15.05 -2.84 -12.49
C GLU A 111 15.46 -1.54 -11.80
N VAL A 112 14.51 -0.62 -11.53
CA VAL A 112 14.79 0.59 -10.76
C VAL A 112 15.33 0.23 -9.37
N ILE A 113 14.74 -0.73 -8.70
CA ILE A 113 15.18 -1.17 -7.37
C ILE A 113 16.56 -1.83 -7.45
N ASN A 114 16.79 -2.72 -8.41
CA ASN A 114 18.07 -3.38 -8.56
C ASN A 114 19.22 -2.41 -8.88
N ASP A 115 18.99 -1.46 -9.80
CA ASP A 115 20.03 -0.58 -10.31
C ASP A 115 20.25 0.67 -9.43
N TYR A 116 19.19 1.13 -8.74
CA TYR A 116 19.20 2.40 -8.00
C TYR A 116 18.82 2.25 -6.52
N GLY A 117 18.42 1.07 -6.05
CA GLY A 117 18.01 0.82 -4.66
C GLY A 117 19.09 1.19 -3.62
N TYR A 118 20.37 1.16 -4.00
CA TYR A 118 21.46 1.62 -3.15
C TYR A 118 21.34 3.10 -2.75
N ILE A 119 20.67 3.93 -3.58
CA ILE A 119 20.40 5.34 -3.25
C ILE A 119 19.49 5.42 -2.04
N LEU A 120 18.45 4.57 -2.00
CA LEU A 120 17.54 4.50 -0.87
C LEU A 120 18.29 4.10 0.40
N LYS A 121 19.15 3.07 0.35
CA LYS A 121 19.99 2.65 1.47
C LYS A 121 20.87 3.79 2.01
N GLU A 122 21.55 4.50 1.12
CA GLU A 122 22.41 5.61 1.52
C GLU A 122 21.63 6.82 2.04
N CYS A 123 20.38 7.01 1.61
CA CYS A 123 19.49 8.03 2.13
C CYS A 123 18.96 7.63 3.51
N CYS A 124 18.44 6.42 3.66
CA CYS A 124 17.91 5.91 4.93
C CYS A 124 18.95 5.97 6.06
N ALA A 125 20.21 5.61 5.77
CA ALA A 125 21.31 5.68 6.73
C ALA A 125 21.62 7.09 7.30
N LYS A 126 20.96 8.13 6.77
CA LYS A 126 21.15 9.53 7.18
C LYS A 126 19.95 10.12 7.88
N PHE A 127 18.87 9.37 8.00
CA PHE A 127 17.71 9.84 8.74
C PHE A 127 17.95 9.69 10.25
N ASP A 128 17.99 10.80 10.97
CA ASP A 128 18.02 10.76 12.43
C ASP A 128 16.64 10.40 13.00
N ASN A 129 15.57 10.88 12.36
CA ASN A 129 14.18 10.59 12.72
C ASN A 129 13.28 10.63 11.46
N ILE A 130 13.18 9.52 10.77
CA ILE A 130 12.41 9.42 9.52
C ILE A 130 10.91 9.65 9.75
N GLU A 131 10.36 9.24 10.89
CA GLU A 131 8.93 9.40 11.17
C GLU A 131 8.56 10.88 11.32
N GLU A 132 9.42 11.69 11.95
CA GLU A 132 9.24 13.14 12.03
C GLU A 132 9.35 13.81 10.65
N GLU A 133 10.33 13.40 9.84
CA GLU A 133 10.50 13.91 8.48
C GLU A 133 9.27 13.63 7.60
N ILE A 134 8.72 12.42 7.68
CA ILE A 134 7.49 12.04 6.97
C ILE A 134 6.30 12.84 7.48
N SER A 135 6.20 13.09 8.79
CA SER A 135 5.13 13.91 9.34
C SER A 135 5.19 15.35 8.80
N ILE A 136 6.37 15.97 8.80
CA ILE A 136 6.56 17.32 8.24
C ILE A 136 6.28 17.35 6.73
N PHE A 137 6.71 16.33 6.00
CA PHE A 137 6.40 16.21 4.57
C PHE A 137 4.90 16.24 4.33
N TRP A 138 4.12 15.48 5.10
CA TRP A 138 2.68 15.46 4.95
C TRP A 138 1.99 16.75 5.42
N ASP A 139 2.57 17.53 6.34
CA ASP A 139 2.06 18.87 6.67
C ASP A 139 2.02 19.78 5.43
N GLU A 140 2.98 19.61 4.51
CA GLU A 140 3.05 20.38 3.26
C GLU A 140 2.24 19.76 2.12
N HIS A 141 1.92 18.46 2.15
CA HIS A 141 1.41 17.70 1.01
C HIS A 141 0.03 17.04 1.21
N GLU A 142 -0.49 17.00 2.43
CA GLU A 142 -1.81 16.40 2.72
C GLU A 142 -2.94 17.04 1.91
N ASN A 143 -2.83 18.33 1.58
CA ASN A 143 -3.79 19.07 0.77
C ASN A 143 -3.88 18.57 -0.70
N LYS A 144 -2.97 17.69 -1.14
CA LYS A 144 -3.04 17.01 -2.44
C LYS A 144 -3.93 15.77 -2.44
N ILE A 145 -4.51 15.39 -1.30
CA ILE A 145 -5.54 14.35 -1.27
C ILE A 145 -6.76 14.86 -2.03
N LYS A 146 -7.18 14.11 -3.04
CA LYS A 146 -8.27 14.51 -3.93
C LYS A 146 -9.61 14.47 -3.22
N SER A 147 -10.39 15.52 -3.37
CA SER A 147 -11.66 15.71 -2.67
C SER A 147 -12.75 14.69 -3.02
N PHE A 148 -12.62 13.97 -4.13
CA PHE A 148 -13.56 12.92 -4.46
C PHE A 148 -13.49 11.74 -3.49
N TYR A 149 -12.27 11.43 -3.00
CA TYR A 149 -12.05 10.31 -2.08
C TYR A 149 -12.83 10.52 -0.77
N ASP A 150 -12.82 11.73 -0.22
CA ASP A 150 -13.60 12.06 0.98
C ASP A 150 -15.11 11.82 0.83
N LYS A 151 -15.61 11.88 -0.41
CA LYS A 151 -17.05 11.69 -0.70
C LYS A 151 -17.47 10.24 -0.85
N ILE A 152 -16.53 9.36 -1.22
CA ILE A 152 -16.84 7.95 -1.53
C ILE A 152 -16.21 6.95 -0.57
N ARG A 153 -15.22 7.38 0.22
CA ARG A 153 -14.48 6.50 1.12
C ARG A 153 -15.36 5.82 2.15
N LYS A 154 -14.97 4.61 2.51
CA LYS A 154 -15.58 3.80 3.57
C LYS A 154 -14.51 3.42 4.59
N ASP A 155 -14.95 3.04 5.79
CA ASP A 155 -14.05 2.68 6.91
C ASP A 155 -13.23 1.40 6.65
N ASP A 156 -13.67 0.56 5.74
CA ASP A 156 -13.10 -0.73 5.36
C ASP A 156 -12.34 -0.70 4.02
N ASP A 157 -12.25 0.47 3.38
CA ASP A 157 -11.44 0.64 2.18
C ASP A 157 -9.99 0.19 2.39
N VAL A 158 -9.39 -0.36 1.34
CA VAL A 158 -7.99 -0.79 1.34
C VAL A 158 -7.20 0.07 0.36
N ILE A 159 -6.12 0.67 0.82
CA ILE A 159 -5.15 1.34 -0.05
C ILE A 159 -4.06 0.36 -0.47
N LEU A 160 -3.79 0.27 -1.76
CA LEU A 160 -2.82 -0.65 -2.35
C LEU A 160 -1.87 0.10 -3.28
N SER A 161 -0.68 0.48 -2.79
CA SER A 161 0.20 1.42 -3.46
C SER A 161 1.64 0.93 -3.61
N ALA A 162 2.30 1.34 -4.68
CA ALA A 162 3.74 1.17 -4.84
C ALA A 162 4.57 2.07 -3.90
N CYS A 163 3.95 3.08 -3.28
CA CYS A 163 4.58 3.95 -2.29
C CYS A 163 5.14 3.13 -1.11
N PRO A 164 6.31 3.49 -0.56
CA PRO A 164 6.83 2.86 0.65
C PRO A 164 5.84 2.93 1.81
N THR A 165 5.65 1.79 2.49
CA THR A 165 4.70 1.64 3.60
C THR A 165 4.89 2.70 4.68
N VAL A 166 6.14 3.09 4.96
CA VAL A 166 6.45 4.10 5.98
C VAL A 166 5.88 5.48 5.64
N ILE A 167 5.92 5.87 4.36
CA ILE A 167 5.36 7.15 3.87
C ILE A 167 3.83 7.07 3.88
N LEU A 168 3.28 5.95 3.38
CA LEU A 168 1.85 5.72 3.27
C LEU A 168 1.16 5.67 4.64
N LYS A 169 1.79 5.06 5.64
CA LYS A 169 1.27 4.91 7.00
C LYS A 169 0.82 6.23 7.62
N GLU A 170 1.62 7.27 7.52
CA GLU A 170 1.32 8.55 8.16
C GLU A 170 0.13 9.26 7.49
N ILE A 171 0.06 9.29 6.16
CA ILE A 171 -1.09 9.90 5.50
C ILE A 171 -2.36 9.09 5.74
N CYS A 172 -2.30 7.75 5.71
CA CYS A 172 -3.44 6.92 6.05
C CYS A 172 -3.95 7.19 7.46
N ARG A 173 -3.05 7.36 8.44
CA ARG A 173 -3.41 7.75 9.81
C ARG A 173 -4.14 9.10 9.84
N ARG A 174 -3.65 10.11 9.10
CA ARG A 174 -4.23 11.46 9.07
C ARG A 174 -5.64 11.49 8.48
N VAL A 175 -5.83 10.78 7.37
CA VAL A 175 -7.12 10.74 6.68
C VAL A 175 -8.05 9.64 7.21
N GLY A 176 -7.65 8.91 8.27
CA GLY A 176 -8.49 7.90 8.93
C GLY A 176 -8.62 6.57 8.20
N ILE A 177 -7.71 6.26 7.28
CA ILE A 177 -7.64 4.97 6.60
C ILE A 177 -6.94 3.96 7.51
N LYS A 178 -7.56 2.79 7.69
CA LYS A 178 -7.06 1.73 8.58
C LYS A 178 -6.29 0.64 7.85
N ASN A 179 -6.67 0.37 6.60
CA ASN A 179 -6.16 -0.75 5.83
C ASN A 179 -5.33 -0.22 4.65
N PHE A 180 -4.04 -0.52 4.64
CA PHE A 180 -3.16 -0.12 3.54
C PHE A 180 -2.04 -1.14 3.36
N ILE A 181 -1.61 -1.28 2.11
CA ILE A 181 -0.50 -2.13 1.69
C ILE A 181 0.39 -1.28 0.80
N GLY A 182 1.64 -1.11 1.19
CA GLY A 182 2.66 -0.39 0.44
C GLY A 182 3.87 -1.26 0.14
N THR A 183 4.83 -0.71 -0.58
CA THR A 183 6.13 -1.36 -0.76
C THR A 183 6.87 -1.43 0.58
N GLU A 184 7.29 -2.62 0.98
CA GLU A 184 7.94 -2.85 2.26
C GLU A 184 9.43 -2.50 2.19
N VAL A 185 9.82 -1.46 2.90
CA VAL A 185 11.20 -0.98 3.00
C VAL A 185 11.62 -1.02 4.46
N ASP A 186 12.71 -1.71 4.74
CA ASP A 186 13.41 -1.58 6.02
C ASP A 186 14.13 -0.22 6.06
N ILE A 187 13.73 0.65 6.96
CA ILE A 187 14.25 2.02 7.04
C ILE A 187 15.70 2.05 7.55
N GLU A 188 16.08 1.12 8.41
CA GLU A 188 17.42 1.08 8.99
C GLU A 188 18.45 0.61 7.97
N THR A 189 18.09 -0.38 7.16
CA THR A 189 18.99 -0.98 6.18
C THR A 189 18.76 -0.49 4.75
N GLY A 190 17.57 0.05 4.45
CA GLY A 190 17.11 0.39 3.09
C GLY A 190 16.81 -0.84 2.24
N ASP A 191 16.71 -2.03 2.83
CA ASP A 191 16.35 -3.25 2.12
C ASP A 191 14.86 -3.27 1.77
N ILE A 192 14.54 -3.78 0.58
CA ILE A 192 13.17 -3.89 0.08
C ILE A 192 12.74 -5.35 0.18
N HIS A 193 11.73 -5.62 1.00
CA HIS A 193 11.25 -6.97 1.28
C HIS A 193 10.05 -7.37 0.42
N GLY A 194 9.24 -6.41 -0.02
CA GLY A 194 8.08 -6.63 -0.86
C GLY A 194 7.76 -5.42 -1.73
N ILE A 195 7.45 -5.64 -3.00
CA ILE A 195 7.16 -4.58 -3.97
C ILE A 195 5.68 -4.62 -4.32
N CYS A 196 4.93 -3.59 -3.91
CA CYS A 196 3.51 -3.46 -4.17
C CYS A 196 3.24 -2.81 -5.55
N TYR A 197 3.65 -3.50 -6.62
CA TYR A 197 3.54 -3.03 -7.99
C TYR A 197 3.17 -4.17 -8.94
N ARG A 198 2.24 -3.94 -9.88
CA ARG A 198 1.74 -4.92 -10.86
C ARG A 198 1.30 -6.23 -10.18
N GLU A 199 1.93 -7.36 -10.53
CA GLU A 199 1.68 -8.68 -9.94
C GLU A 199 1.98 -8.72 -8.43
N GLY A 200 2.91 -7.88 -7.97
CA GLY A 200 3.23 -7.73 -6.55
C GLY A 200 2.03 -7.22 -5.74
N LYS A 201 1.18 -6.35 -6.31
CA LYS A 201 -0.08 -5.93 -5.69
C LYS A 201 -0.97 -7.13 -5.38
N ILE A 202 -1.14 -8.05 -6.34
CA ILE A 202 -1.94 -9.26 -6.16
C ILE A 202 -1.37 -10.12 -5.04
N LYS A 203 -0.05 -10.38 -5.10
CA LYS A 203 0.61 -11.23 -4.11
C LYS A 203 0.45 -10.67 -2.70
N MET A 204 0.81 -9.40 -2.49
CA MET A 204 0.77 -8.77 -1.17
C MET A 204 -0.66 -8.65 -0.64
N PHE A 205 -1.63 -8.37 -1.52
CA PHE A 205 -3.05 -8.35 -1.17
C PHE A 205 -3.52 -9.74 -0.71
N LYS A 206 -3.22 -10.79 -1.48
CA LYS A 206 -3.60 -12.16 -1.15
C LYS A 206 -2.90 -12.69 0.10
N ASP A 207 -1.67 -12.30 0.36
CA ASP A 207 -0.94 -12.68 1.57
C ASP A 207 -1.67 -12.17 2.84
N ILE A 208 -2.40 -11.04 2.76
CA ILE A 208 -3.15 -10.45 3.87
C ILE A 208 -4.62 -10.87 3.88
N TYR A 209 -5.29 -10.81 2.73
CA TYR A 209 -6.73 -10.99 2.63
C TYR A 209 -7.16 -12.35 2.08
N GLY A 210 -6.22 -13.15 1.54
CA GLY A 210 -6.53 -14.41 0.87
C GLY A 210 -7.21 -14.19 -0.48
N ASP A 211 -8.08 -15.13 -0.86
CA ASP A 211 -8.83 -15.08 -2.12
C ASP A 211 -10.20 -14.39 -1.96
N ILE A 212 -10.23 -13.26 -1.25
CA ILE A 212 -11.46 -12.48 -1.10
C ILE A 212 -11.80 -11.79 -2.43
N GLU A 213 -13.09 -11.68 -2.74
CA GLU A 213 -13.56 -10.97 -3.92
C GLU A 213 -13.39 -9.45 -3.75
N ILE A 214 -12.88 -8.79 -4.80
CA ILE A 214 -12.71 -7.35 -4.87
C ILE A 214 -13.87 -6.80 -5.70
N ASP A 215 -14.75 -6.04 -5.06
CA ASP A 215 -15.92 -5.47 -5.73
C ASP A 215 -15.57 -4.28 -6.59
N GLU A 216 -14.80 -3.36 -6.05
CA GLU A 216 -14.42 -2.13 -6.72
C GLU A 216 -12.92 -1.86 -6.60
N PHE A 217 -12.30 -1.48 -7.69
CA PHE A 217 -10.91 -1.04 -7.72
C PHE A 217 -10.78 0.30 -8.44
N TYR A 218 -10.15 1.26 -7.80
CA TYR A 218 -9.87 2.59 -8.33
C TYR A 218 -8.38 2.74 -8.61
N THR A 219 -8.02 3.16 -9.83
CA THR A 219 -6.62 3.36 -10.25
C THR A 219 -6.51 4.39 -11.39
N ASP A 220 -5.37 5.07 -11.48
CA ASP A 220 -5.01 5.93 -12.62
C ASP A 220 -4.16 5.21 -13.66
N SER A 221 -3.70 3.98 -13.37
CA SER A 221 -2.61 3.34 -14.09
C SER A 221 -2.98 2.03 -14.75
N ILE A 222 -2.68 1.91 -16.05
CA ILE A 222 -2.76 0.64 -16.78
C ILE A 222 -1.75 -0.41 -16.25
N ASN A 223 -0.73 0.01 -15.51
CA ASN A 223 0.21 -0.91 -14.87
C ASN A 223 -0.47 -1.78 -13.82
N ASP A 224 -1.62 -1.36 -13.31
CA ASP A 224 -2.44 -2.13 -12.38
C ASP A 224 -3.35 -3.15 -13.07
N LYS A 225 -3.20 -3.34 -14.39
CA LYS A 225 -4.01 -4.31 -15.13
C LYS A 225 -4.09 -5.69 -14.48
N PRO A 226 -3.00 -6.27 -13.94
CA PRO A 226 -3.10 -7.55 -13.24
C PRO A 226 -4.11 -7.52 -12.07
N PHE A 227 -4.15 -6.42 -11.30
CA PHE A 227 -5.11 -6.25 -10.21
C PHE A 227 -6.52 -5.88 -10.71
N MET A 228 -6.63 -5.07 -11.77
CA MET A 228 -7.91 -4.79 -12.44
C MET A 228 -8.59 -6.08 -12.94
N ASP A 229 -7.81 -7.07 -13.40
CA ASP A 229 -8.36 -8.31 -13.98
C ASP A 229 -9.10 -9.14 -12.91
N ILE A 230 -8.68 -9.07 -11.64
CA ILE A 230 -9.31 -9.81 -10.54
C ILE A 230 -10.43 -9.03 -9.83
N ALA A 231 -10.53 -7.71 -10.00
CA ALA A 231 -11.63 -6.91 -9.47
C ALA A 231 -12.89 -7.07 -10.32
N ARG A 232 -14.08 -7.03 -9.70
CA ARG A 232 -15.37 -7.09 -10.41
C ARG A 232 -15.64 -5.82 -11.21
N ASP A 233 -15.54 -4.68 -10.57
CA ASP A 233 -15.70 -3.35 -11.16
C ASP A 233 -14.39 -2.58 -11.06
N VAL A 234 -14.06 -1.82 -12.11
CA VAL A 234 -12.85 -0.97 -12.14
C VAL A 234 -13.22 0.45 -12.54
N TYR A 235 -12.72 1.39 -11.77
CA TYR A 235 -12.86 2.81 -12.02
C TYR A 235 -11.50 3.42 -12.34
N PHE A 236 -11.39 4.04 -13.51
CA PHE A 236 -10.17 4.72 -13.93
C PHE A 236 -10.24 6.19 -13.56
N VAL A 237 -9.21 6.67 -12.85
CA VAL A 237 -9.13 8.04 -12.34
C VAL A 237 -8.17 8.85 -13.19
N THR A 238 -8.64 10.01 -13.68
CA THR A 238 -7.81 10.96 -14.45
C THR A 238 -8.05 12.35 -13.90
N GLY A 239 -7.10 12.90 -13.15
CA GLY A 239 -7.34 14.09 -12.34
C GLY A 239 -8.49 13.85 -11.36
N ASP A 240 -9.54 14.66 -11.42
CA ASP A 240 -10.76 14.50 -10.60
C ASP A 240 -11.87 13.70 -11.30
N ARG A 241 -11.64 13.27 -12.54
CA ARG A 241 -12.62 12.51 -13.31
C ARG A 241 -12.48 11.03 -13.02
N ILE A 242 -13.61 10.40 -12.67
CA ILE A 242 -13.72 8.96 -12.47
C ILE A 242 -14.55 8.38 -13.61
N GLU A 243 -14.04 7.39 -14.31
CA GLU A 243 -14.69 6.70 -15.40
C GLU A 243 -14.74 5.20 -15.12
N LYS A 244 -15.93 4.59 -15.21
CA LYS A 244 -16.06 3.14 -15.08
C LYS A 244 -15.44 2.46 -16.29
N LEU A 245 -14.40 1.66 -16.06
CA LEU A 245 -13.64 0.95 -17.08
C LEU A 245 -14.05 -0.51 -17.23
N LYS A 246 -14.47 -1.14 -16.13
CA LYS A 246 -14.91 -2.53 -16.05
C LYS A 246 -16.18 -2.61 -15.20
N TYR A 247 -17.14 -3.42 -15.63
CA TYR A 247 -18.41 -3.62 -14.93
C TYR A 247 -18.79 -5.10 -14.92
N ASN A 248 -19.09 -5.65 -13.75
CA ASN A 248 -19.44 -7.07 -13.57
C ASN A 248 -18.44 -8.02 -14.28
N GLY A 249 -17.15 -7.75 -14.15
CA GLY A 249 -16.09 -8.56 -14.75
C GLY A 249 -15.82 -8.30 -16.24
N VAL A 250 -16.57 -7.42 -16.91
CA VAL A 250 -16.43 -7.14 -18.35
C VAL A 250 -15.86 -5.75 -18.58
N TYR A 251 -14.76 -5.66 -19.33
CA TYR A 251 -14.21 -4.36 -19.75
C TYR A 251 -15.14 -3.66 -20.74
N LEU A 252 -15.40 -2.37 -20.49
CA LEU A 252 -16.30 -1.54 -21.30
C LEU A 252 -15.62 -0.95 -22.54
N ARG A 253 -14.29 -0.97 -22.57
CA ARG A 253 -13.45 -0.55 -23.71
C ARG A 253 -12.10 -1.27 -23.67
N GLU A 254 -11.41 -1.26 -24.81
CA GLU A 254 -10.03 -1.74 -24.88
C GLU A 254 -9.10 -0.83 -24.07
N LEU A 255 -8.15 -1.44 -23.38
CA LEU A 255 -7.06 -0.75 -22.68
C LEU A 255 -5.96 -0.44 -23.72
N LYS A 256 -5.70 0.83 -23.94
CA LYS A 256 -4.65 1.30 -24.85
C LYS A 256 -3.47 1.82 -24.07
#